data_e6b625763ffe614a7db904cac22095e7
#
_entry.id   e6b625763ffe614a7db904cac22095e7
#
_cell.length_a   1.000
_cell.length_b   1.000
_cell.length_c   1.000
_cell.angle_alpha   90.00
_cell.angle_beta   90.00
_cell.angle_gamma   90.00
#
_symmetry.space_group_name_H-M   'P 1'
#
loop_
_entity.id
_entity.type
_entity.pdbx_description
1 polymer ?
#
loop_
_entity_poly.entity_id
_entity_poly.type
_entity_poly.pdbx_seq_one_letter_code
_entity_poly.pdbx_strand_id
1 'polypeptide(L)'
;PGYVAAKELPDGANAPPDADGNFIIGPTHNPAPEATVQQGVPQGTIVEFTMNSADSRIYPGIAREPNSFGTTDSREPGKLIVTTSHPAPYTRRVAVYVPRQYVPGTTAPFIVGADGPDRLLFTTLDNLISQHRVPAMIAISISNGSGDAQGSERGLEYDTMSGRYAEFIETEVLPLVE
;
A
#
# COMPACT_ATOMS: atom_id res chain seq x y z
N PRO A 1 -26.20 -19.29 11.69
CA PRO A 1 -26.84 -17.99 11.94
C PRO A 1 -25.73 -16.96 12.06
N GLY A 2 -25.78 -15.86 11.32
CA GLY A 2 -24.86 -14.79 11.57
C GLY A 2 -24.33 -14.01 10.40
N TYR A 3 -24.51 -14.45 9.17
CA TYR A 3 -24.17 -13.61 8.03
C TYR A 3 -25.36 -12.79 7.60
N VAL A 4 -25.17 -11.46 7.54
CA VAL A 4 -26.18 -10.56 6.98
C VAL A 4 -26.37 -10.93 5.51
N ALA A 5 -27.62 -11.02 5.05
CA ALA A 5 -27.92 -11.30 3.65
C ALA A 5 -27.28 -10.23 2.75
N ALA A 6 -26.45 -10.68 1.81
CA ALA A 6 -25.84 -9.78 0.85
C ALA A 6 -26.85 -9.42 -0.26
N LYS A 7 -26.83 -8.16 -0.69
CA LYS A 7 -27.61 -7.69 -1.84
C LYS A 7 -26.71 -7.75 -3.09
N GLU A 8 -27.12 -8.54 -4.06
CA GLU A 8 -26.46 -8.56 -5.36
C GLU A 8 -26.81 -7.27 -6.13
N LEU A 9 -25.77 -6.61 -6.64
CA LEU A 9 -25.90 -5.44 -7.50
C LEU A 9 -25.90 -5.89 -8.97
N PRO A 10 -26.62 -5.15 -9.85
CA PRO A 10 -26.51 -5.40 -11.29
C PRO A 10 -25.04 -5.27 -11.75
N ASP A 11 -24.69 -6.05 -12.76
CA ASP A 11 -23.37 -5.96 -13.38
C ASP A 11 -23.09 -4.54 -13.87
N GLY A 12 -21.90 -4.01 -13.59
CA GLY A 12 -21.53 -2.63 -13.90
C GLY A 12 -22.05 -1.58 -12.92
N ALA A 13 -22.79 -1.96 -11.87
CA ALA A 13 -23.26 -1.04 -10.85
C ALA A 13 -22.28 -0.93 -9.68
N ASN A 14 -22.04 0.29 -9.21
CA ASN A 14 -21.30 0.55 -7.98
C ASN A 14 -22.20 0.45 -6.75
N ALA A 15 -21.63 0.08 -5.61
CA ALA A 15 -22.34 0.19 -4.34
C ALA A 15 -22.65 1.67 -4.04
N PRO A 16 -23.81 1.97 -3.39
CA PRO A 16 -24.11 3.33 -2.99
C PRO A 16 -23.04 3.88 -2.03
N PRO A 17 -22.50 5.09 -2.25
CA PRO A 17 -21.41 5.63 -1.45
C PRO A 17 -21.80 5.98 -0.01
N ASP A 18 -23.10 6.13 0.25
CA ASP A 18 -23.70 6.57 1.52
C ASP A 18 -24.50 5.46 2.21
N ALA A 19 -24.41 4.23 1.74
CA ALA A 19 -25.15 3.11 2.31
C ALA A 19 -24.21 2.07 2.93
N ASP A 20 -24.39 1.81 4.22
CA ASP A 20 -23.82 0.64 4.86
C ASP A 20 -24.55 -0.62 4.39
N GLY A 21 -23.82 -1.67 4.09
CA GLY A 21 -24.41 -2.94 3.72
C GLY A 21 -23.46 -3.93 3.12
N ASN A 22 -23.93 -5.17 3.02
CA ASN A 22 -23.23 -6.21 2.31
C ASN A 22 -23.71 -6.21 0.85
N PHE A 23 -22.83 -5.86 -0.06
CA PHE A 23 -23.11 -5.88 -1.49
C PHE A 23 -22.25 -6.94 -2.19
N ILE A 24 -22.85 -7.66 -3.12
CA ILE A 24 -22.13 -8.48 -4.09
C ILE A 24 -21.97 -7.64 -5.35
N ILE A 25 -20.74 -7.28 -5.66
CA ILE A 25 -20.39 -6.50 -6.85
C ILE A 25 -20.11 -7.50 -7.97
N GLY A 26 -20.76 -7.32 -9.11
CA GLY A 26 -20.53 -8.16 -10.28
C GLY A 26 -19.10 -8.05 -10.84
N PRO A 27 -18.71 -8.94 -11.75
CA PRO A 27 -17.33 -9.01 -12.28
C PRO A 27 -16.94 -7.76 -13.08
N THR A 28 -17.90 -7.00 -13.57
CA THR A 28 -17.67 -5.77 -14.32
C THR A 28 -18.42 -4.61 -13.64
N HIS A 29 -17.71 -3.78 -12.93
CA HIS A 29 -18.26 -2.54 -12.37
C HIS A 29 -17.48 -1.33 -12.91
N ASN A 30 -18.17 -0.22 -13.05
CA ASN A 30 -17.51 1.01 -13.45
C ASN A 30 -16.60 1.51 -12.31
N PRO A 31 -15.41 2.02 -12.62
CA PRO A 31 -14.59 2.67 -11.62
C PRO A 31 -15.34 3.87 -11.04
N ALA A 32 -15.09 4.17 -9.77
CA ALA A 32 -15.62 5.38 -9.15
C ALA A 32 -15.19 6.62 -9.96
N PRO A 33 -16.05 7.62 -10.12
CA PRO A 33 -15.71 8.84 -10.87
C PRO A 33 -14.43 9.50 -10.38
N GLU A 34 -14.19 9.43 -9.07
CA GLU A 34 -12.97 9.96 -8.44
C GLU A 34 -11.69 9.23 -8.86
N ALA A 35 -11.81 7.99 -9.29
CA ALA A 35 -10.68 7.17 -9.71
C ALA A 35 -10.30 7.36 -11.19
N THR A 36 -10.99 8.23 -11.91
CA THR A 36 -10.73 8.53 -13.33
C THR A 36 -10.22 9.95 -13.50
N VAL A 37 -9.31 10.15 -14.46
CA VAL A 37 -8.81 11.50 -14.77
C VAL A 37 -9.96 12.39 -15.23
N GLN A 38 -10.17 13.50 -14.54
CA GLN A 38 -11.23 14.47 -14.84
C GLN A 38 -10.65 15.69 -15.54
N GLN A 39 -11.37 16.17 -16.56
CA GLN A 39 -10.94 17.35 -17.31
C GLN A 39 -10.98 18.61 -16.43
N GLY A 40 -9.91 19.39 -16.46
CA GLY A 40 -9.82 20.64 -15.70
C GLY A 40 -9.41 20.46 -14.24
N VAL A 41 -9.24 19.24 -13.76
CA VAL A 41 -8.69 18.99 -12.42
C VAL A 41 -7.17 19.11 -12.45
N PRO A 42 -6.58 19.97 -11.59
CA PRO A 42 -5.13 20.11 -11.51
C PRO A 42 -4.48 18.80 -11.03
N GLN A 43 -3.51 18.32 -11.79
CA GLN A 43 -2.77 17.11 -11.45
C GLN A 43 -1.54 17.44 -10.59
N GLY A 44 -1.28 16.61 -9.58
CA GLY A 44 -0.07 16.67 -8.77
C GLY A 44 1.18 16.21 -9.53
N THR A 45 2.31 16.41 -8.92
CA THR A 45 3.61 15.95 -9.41
C THR A 45 3.97 14.64 -8.73
N ILE A 46 4.54 13.70 -9.48
CA ILE A 46 5.02 12.42 -8.95
C ILE A 46 6.55 12.40 -9.08
N VAL A 47 7.21 12.19 -7.95
CA VAL A 47 8.66 12.00 -7.87
C VAL A 47 8.90 10.54 -7.51
N GLU A 48 9.75 9.85 -8.27
CA GLU A 48 10.06 8.45 -8.04
C GLU A 48 11.54 8.28 -7.72
N PHE A 49 11.83 7.40 -6.76
CA PHE A 49 13.18 6.95 -6.46
C PHE A 49 13.19 5.47 -6.06
N THR A 50 14.37 4.91 -6.00
CA THR A 50 14.58 3.52 -5.56
C THR A 50 15.35 3.48 -4.26
N MET A 51 14.95 2.55 -3.37
CA MET A 51 15.71 2.19 -2.18
C MET A 51 16.35 0.82 -2.39
N ASN A 52 17.59 0.69 -1.97
CA ASN A 52 18.29 -0.59 -1.98
C ASN A 52 18.11 -1.26 -0.61
N SER A 53 17.59 -2.46 -0.58
CA SER A 53 17.37 -3.20 0.67
C SER A 53 18.69 -3.47 1.45
N ALA A 54 19.82 -3.53 0.75
CA ALA A 54 21.11 -3.68 1.42
C ALA A 54 21.45 -2.53 2.39
N ASP A 55 20.83 -1.37 2.20
CA ASP A 55 20.99 -0.19 3.08
C ASP A 55 19.95 -0.17 4.22
N SER A 56 18.95 -1.06 4.17
CA SER A 56 17.90 -1.16 5.20
C SER A 56 18.35 -2.01 6.38
N ARG A 57 18.15 -1.51 7.60
CA ARG A 57 18.36 -2.27 8.83
C ARG A 57 17.17 -3.16 9.18
N ILE A 58 15.98 -2.77 8.71
CA ILE A 58 14.72 -3.45 9.06
C ILE A 58 14.43 -4.55 8.04
N TYR A 59 14.59 -4.26 6.75
CA TYR A 59 14.30 -5.18 5.64
C TYR A 59 15.50 -5.31 4.67
N PRO A 60 16.60 -5.94 5.11
CA PRO A 60 17.80 -6.05 4.28
C PRO A 60 17.66 -7.00 3.08
N GLY A 61 16.57 -7.75 3.04
CA GLY A 61 16.28 -8.72 1.99
C GLY A 61 16.73 -10.13 2.36
N ILE A 62 15.78 -11.01 2.49
CA ILE A 62 15.99 -12.45 2.66
C ILE A 62 15.13 -13.24 1.71
N ALA A 63 15.62 -14.37 1.25
CA ALA A 63 14.83 -15.37 0.56
C ALA A 63 14.83 -16.69 1.33
N ARG A 64 13.75 -17.42 1.22
CA ARG A 64 13.63 -18.75 1.80
C ARG A 64 14.25 -19.79 0.86
N GLU A 65 14.91 -20.78 1.44
CA GLU A 65 15.36 -21.94 0.67
C GLU A 65 14.15 -22.70 0.07
N PRO A 66 14.24 -23.18 -1.15
CA PRO A 66 13.17 -23.95 -1.79
C PRO A 66 12.71 -25.11 -0.89
N ASN A 67 11.40 -25.34 -0.84
CA ASN A 67 10.75 -26.40 -0.06
C ASN A 67 10.92 -26.30 1.49
N SER A 68 11.31 -25.13 2.01
CA SER A 68 11.38 -24.90 3.45
C SER A 68 10.23 -23.99 3.92
N PHE A 69 9.16 -24.60 4.45
CA PHE A 69 7.99 -23.85 4.91
C PHE A 69 8.05 -23.38 6.36
N GLY A 70 9.15 -23.65 7.04
CA GLY A 70 9.28 -23.37 8.47
C GLY A 70 8.51 -24.35 9.35
N THR A 71 8.71 -24.21 10.65
CA THR A 71 8.04 -25.00 11.69
C THR A 71 7.36 -24.06 12.67
N THR A 72 6.24 -24.48 13.24
CA THR A 72 5.56 -23.70 14.28
C THR A 72 6.45 -23.61 15.53
N ASP A 73 6.56 -22.42 16.09
CA ASP A 73 7.24 -22.23 17.37
C ASP A 73 6.49 -22.94 18.48
N SER A 74 7.16 -23.80 19.24
CA SER A 74 6.54 -24.56 20.33
C SER A 74 6.08 -23.68 21.51
N ARG A 75 6.63 -22.47 21.64
CA ARG A 75 6.29 -21.51 22.69
C ARG A 75 5.25 -20.50 22.24
N GLU A 76 5.22 -20.20 20.95
CA GLU A 76 4.31 -19.24 20.34
C GLU A 76 3.65 -19.89 19.11
N PRO A 77 2.54 -20.64 19.28
CA PRO A 77 1.92 -21.43 18.20
C PRO A 77 1.47 -20.61 16.97
N GLY A 78 1.34 -19.29 17.10
CA GLY A 78 1.04 -18.38 15.98
C GLY A 78 2.27 -17.94 15.19
N LYS A 79 3.48 -18.35 15.61
CA LYS A 79 4.73 -17.94 14.99
C LYS A 79 5.36 -19.07 14.20
N LEU A 80 5.82 -18.77 13.01
CA LEU A 80 6.59 -19.68 12.18
C LEU A 80 8.10 -19.41 12.36
N ILE A 81 8.84 -20.46 12.71
CA ILE A 81 10.31 -20.42 12.72
C ILE A 81 10.78 -20.87 11.33
N VAL A 82 11.32 -19.94 10.56
CA VAL A 82 11.98 -20.21 9.28
C VAL A 82 13.47 -20.36 9.55
N THR A 83 13.96 -21.58 9.54
CA THR A 83 15.36 -21.89 9.88
C THR A 83 16.29 -21.86 8.66
N THR A 84 15.73 -21.83 7.46
CA THR A 84 16.49 -21.92 6.21
C THR A 84 16.17 -20.74 5.32
N SER A 85 16.92 -19.67 5.46
CA SER A 85 16.88 -18.48 4.60
C SER A 85 18.31 -18.03 4.30
N HIS A 86 18.44 -17.31 3.19
CA HIS A 86 19.70 -16.69 2.79
C HIS A 86 19.48 -15.21 2.47
N PRO A 87 20.52 -14.37 2.55
CA PRO A 87 20.43 -12.98 2.12
C PRO A 87 20.04 -12.89 0.63
N ALA A 88 19.06 -12.07 0.34
CA ALA A 88 18.56 -11.82 -1.02
C ALA A 88 18.22 -10.34 -1.17
N PRO A 89 19.21 -9.47 -1.36
CA PRO A 89 18.99 -8.04 -1.54
C PRO A 89 18.12 -7.76 -2.77
N TYR A 90 17.30 -6.71 -2.68
CA TYR A 90 16.42 -6.26 -3.75
C TYR A 90 16.36 -4.72 -3.79
N THR A 91 15.73 -4.19 -4.80
CA THR A 91 15.39 -2.77 -4.87
C THR A 91 13.89 -2.57 -4.78
N ARG A 92 13.46 -1.53 -4.05
CA ARG A 92 12.05 -1.14 -4.01
C ARG A 92 11.88 0.27 -4.61
N ARG A 93 10.77 0.47 -5.29
CA ARG A 93 10.38 1.77 -5.80
C ARG A 93 9.52 2.50 -4.79
N VAL A 94 9.77 3.79 -4.67
CA VAL A 94 8.95 4.72 -3.90
C VAL A 94 8.50 5.82 -4.85
N ALA A 95 7.21 6.08 -4.88
CA ALA A 95 6.62 7.18 -5.61
C ALA A 95 5.97 8.15 -4.62
N VAL A 96 6.40 9.39 -4.66
CA VAL A 96 5.86 10.48 -3.84
C VAL A 96 5.00 11.37 -4.72
N TYR A 97 3.71 11.39 -4.43
CA TYR A 97 2.76 12.29 -5.06
C TYR A 97 2.66 13.58 -4.24
N VAL A 98 2.87 14.72 -4.89
CA VAL A 98 2.74 16.04 -4.30
C VAL A 98 1.60 16.77 -5.02
N PRO A 99 0.48 17.10 -4.36
CA PRO A 99 -0.66 17.74 -5.01
C PRO A 99 -0.30 19.13 -5.49
N ARG A 100 -0.94 19.58 -6.56
CA ARG A 100 -0.72 20.92 -7.12
C ARG A 100 -0.98 22.06 -6.13
N GLN A 101 -1.84 21.82 -5.15
CA GLN A 101 -2.23 22.76 -4.10
C GLN A 101 -1.24 22.82 -2.94
N TYR A 102 -0.23 21.96 -2.90
CA TYR A 102 0.79 22.00 -1.86
C TYR A 102 1.65 23.26 -1.95
N VAL A 103 1.88 23.89 -0.81
CA VAL A 103 2.77 25.05 -0.70
C VAL A 103 4.11 24.58 -0.12
N PRO A 104 5.20 24.65 -0.87
CA PRO A 104 6.52 24.25 -0.39
C PRO A 104 6.90 24.91 0.93
N GLY A 105 7.48 24.14 1.85
CA GLY A 105 7.88 24.60 3.18
C GLY A 105 6.75 24.64 4.21
N THR A 106 5.54 24.20 3.86
CA THR A 106 4.44 24.03 4.83
C THR A 106 4.28 22.57 5.23
N THR A 107 3.74 22.34 6.42
CA THR A 107 3.33 20.99 6.84
C THR A 107 2.08 20.55 6.08
N ALA A 108 2.07 19.29 5.65
CA ALA A 108 0.90 18.68 5.02
C ALA A 108 0.62 17.31 5.64
N PRO A 109 -0.64 16.90 5.75
CA PRO A 109 -0.95 15.51 6.07
C PRO A 109 -0.43 14.61 4.96
N PHE A 110 -0.14 13.36 5.28
CA PHE A 110 0.30 12.39 4.30
C PHE A 110 -0.39 11.04 4.46
N ILE A 111 -0.40 10.25 3.41
CA ILE A 111 -0.86 8.87 3.39
C ILE A 111 0.26 7.98 2.82
N VAL A 112 0.44 6.81 3.42
CA VAL A 112 1.36 5.79 2.92
C VAL A 112 0.57 4.64 2.34
N GLY A 113 0.85 4.30 1.09
CA GLY A 113 0.28 3.16 0.38
C GLY A 113 1.32 2.05 0.17
N ALA A 114 0.96 0.85 0.58
CA ALA A 114 1.73 -0.37 0.33
C ALA A 114 1.42 -0.95 -1.06
N ASP A 115 2.25 -1.91 -1.53
CA ASP A 115 2.13 -2.56 -2.84
C ASP A 115 2.14 -1.60 -4.05
N GLY A 116 2.73 -0.41 -3.88
CA GLY A 116 2.80 0.61 -4.92
C GLY A 116 3.85 0.38 -6.01
N PRO A 117 4.06 1.37 -6.89
CA PRO A 117 3.38 2.67 -6.96
C PRO A 117 1.91 2.60 -7.39
N ASP A 118 1.02 3.23 -6.66
CA ASP A 118 -0.42 3.24 -6.91
C ASP A 118 -0.86 4.53 -7.64
N ARG A 119 -0.95 4.44 -8.96
CA ARG A 119 -1.39 5.56 -9.82
C ARG A 119 -2.86 5.90 -9.64
N LEU A 120 -3.69 4.93 -9.24
CA LEU A 120 -5.11 5.14 -9.00
C LEU A 120 -5.32 6.02 -7.77
N LEU A 121 -4.56 5.78 -6.71
CA LEU A 121 -4.55 6.64 -5.53
C LEU A 121 -4.23 8.10 -5.89
N PHE A 122 -3.22 8.33 -6.72
CA PHE A 122 -2.81 9.68 -7.10
C PHE A 122 -3.90 10.41 -7.88
N THR A 123 -4.52 9.74 -8.87
CA THR A 123 -5.66 10.29 -9.62
C THR A 123 -6.84 10.58 -8.70
N THR A 124 -7.12 9.69 -7.76
CA THR A 124 -8.19 9.88 -6.80
C THR A 124 -7.94 11.09 -5.91
N LEU A 125 -6.71 11.28 -5.46
CA LEU A 125 -6.33 12.44 -4.65
C LEU A 125 -6.44 13.76 -5.44
N ASP A 126 -6.02 13.79 -6.72
CA ASP A 126 -6.22 14.97 -7.58
C ASP A 126 -7.69 15.42 -7.57
N ASN A 127 -8.61 14.47 -7.79
CA ASN A 127 -10.04 14.74 -7.85
C ASN A 127 -10.60 15.16 -6.48
N LEU A 128 -10.30 14.40 -5.41
CA LEU A 128 -10.84 14.67 -4.08
C LEU A 128 -10.32 15.98 -3.47
N ILE A 129 -9.04 16.31 -3.69
CA ILE A 129 -8.44 17.57 -3.23
C ILE A 129 -9.07 18.75 -3.99
N SER A 130 -9.23 18.62 -5.32
CA SER A 130 -9.88 19.65 -6.15
C SER A 130 -11.33 19.91 -5.74
N GLN A 131 -12.03 18.88 -5.28
CA GLN A 131 -13.41 18.94 -4.76
C GLN A 131 -13.48 19.39 -3.28
N HIS A 132 -12.38 19.68 -2.64
CA HIS A 132 -12.30 19.98 -1.20
C HIS A 132 -12.89 18.90 -0.28
N ARG A 133 -12.91 17.66 -0.72
CA ARG A 133 -13.38 16.52 0.08
C ARG A 133 -12.30 15.96 0.99
N VAL A 134 -11.05 16.18 0.67
CA VAL A 134 -9.87 15.92 1.50
C VAL A 134 -8.93 17.13 1.45
N PRO A 135 -8.11 17.36 2.48
CA PRO A 135 -7.09 18.41 2.44
C PRO A 135 -6.03 18.11 1.38
N ALA A 136 -5.26 19.12 0.99
CA ALA A 136 -4.05 18.91 0.22
C ALA A 136 -3.09 18.02 1.02
N MET A 137 -2.83 16.80 0.55
CA MET A 137 -2.02 15.79 1.23
C MET A 137 -1.03 15.12 0.29
N ILE A 138 0.10 14.74 0.84
CA ILE A 138 1.13 13.97 0.12
C ILE A 138 0.78 12.49 0.17
N ALA A 139 1.00 11.76 -0.92
CA ALA A 139 0.93 10.31 -0.89
C ALA A 139 2.29 9.69 -1.18
N ILE A 140 2.68 8.72 -0.35
CA ILE A 140 3.93 7.99 -0.46
C ILE A 140 3.55 6.54 -0.78
N SER A 141 3.76 6.12 -2.01
CA SER A 141 3.39 4.78 -2.46
C SER A 141 4.64 3.93 -2.66
N ILE A 142 4.71 2.83 -1.92
CA ILE A 142 5.92 2.03 -1.74
C ILE A 142 5.68 0.63 -2.29
N SER A 143 6.58 0.15 -3.17
CA SER A 143 6.54 -1.25 -3.59
C SER A 143 7.00 -2.17 -2.46
N ASN A 144 6.46 -3.39 -2.45
CA ASN A 144 6.97 -4.44 -1.57
C ASN A 144 8.37 -4.91 -1.98
N GLY A 145 8.96 -5.74 -1.15
CA GLY A 145 10.30 -6.25 -1.37
C GLY A 145 10.43 -7.32 -2.45
N SER A 146 9.43 -8.15 -2.64
CA SER A 146 9.44 -9.17 -3.69
C SER A 146 8.05 -9.77 -3.91
N GLY A 147 7.84 -10.36 -5.08
CA GLY A 147 6.53 -10.80 -5.54
C GLY A 147 6.03 -12.14 -4.98
N ASP A 148 6.77 -12.83 -4.13
CA ASP A 148 6.39 -14.14 -3.63
C ASP A 148 5.87 -14.08 -2.19
N ALA A 149 4.63 -14.48 -1.96
CA ALA A 149 3.97 -14.43 -0.67
C ALA A 149 4.48 -15.48 0.34
N GLN A 150 5.19 -16.52 -0.09
CA GLN A 150 5.65 -17.59 0.79
C GLN A 150 7.13 -17.45 1.16
N GLY A 151 7.40 -16.61 2.14
CA GLY A 151 8.76 -16.36 2.63
C GLY A 151 9.51 -15.31 1.85
N SER A 152 8.79 -14.50 1.12
CA SER A 152 9.26 -13.28 0.49
C SER A 152 9.22 -12.12 1.48
N GLU A 153 9.91 -11.05 1.15
CA GLU A 153 9.87 -9.81 1.93
C GLU A 153 8.45 -9.26 2.10
N ARG A 154 7.58 -9.39 1.08
CA ARG A 154 6.20 -8.95 1.19
C ARG A 154 5.46 -9.61 2.35
N GLY A 155 5.61 -10.92 2.54
CA GLY A 155 5.04 -11.63 3.68
C GLY A 155 5.62 -11.15 5.01
N LEU A 156 6.91 -10.86 5.08
CA LEU A 156 7.54 -10.30 6.29
C LEU A 156 7.07 -8.87 6.58
N GLU A 157 6.84 -8.08 5.54
CA GLU A 157 6.39 -6.69 5.66
C GLU A 157 4.93 -6.60 6.15
N TYR A 158 4.03 -7.41 5.59
CA TYR A 158 2.58 -7.22 5.76
C TYR A 158 1.88 -8.29 6.59
N ASP A 159 2.38 -9.53 6.58
CA ASP A 159 1.70 -10.66 7.24
C ASP A 159 2.22 -10.89 8.67
N THR A 160 3.22 -10.14 9.12
CA THR A 160 3.73 -10.20 10.49
C THR A 160 2.95 -9.27 11.42
N MET A 161 2.45 -9.79 12.53
CA MET A 161 1.81 -8.99 13.59
C MET A 161 2.86 -8.22 14.39
N SER A 162 3.46 -7.18 13.78
CA SER A 162 4.49 -6.36 14.42
C SER A 162 4.42 -4.91 13.94
N GLY A 163 4.98 -3.99 14.68
CA GLY A 163 5.13 -2.57 14.28
C GLY A 163 6.31 -2.31 13.33
N ARG A 164 7.03 -3.33 12.88
CA ARG A 164 8.28 -3.16 12.11
C ARG A 164 8.09 -2.44 10.78
N TYR A 165 6.97 -2.66 10.10
CA TYR A 165 6.70 -1.94 8.86
C TYR A 165 6.48 -0.44 9.11
N ALA A 166 5.78 -0.07 10.18
CA ALA A 166 5.62 1.32 10.57
C ALA A 166 6.97 1.96 10.96
N GLU A 167 7.80 1.24 11.70
CA GLU A 167 9.16 1.65 12.04
C GLU A 167 10.03 1.86 10.79
N PHE A 168 9.94 0.97 9.81
CA PHE A 168 10.62 1.11 8.52
C PHE A 168 10.17 2.40 7.79
N ILE A 169 8.86 2.66 7.73
CA ILE A 169 8.36 3.90 7.14
C ILE A 169 8.92 5.11 7.85
N GLU A 170 8.84 5.14 9.17
CA GLU A 170 9.26 6.29 9.98
C GLU A 170 10.77 6.56 9.90
N THR A 171 11.58 5.50 9.96
CA THR A 171 13.02 5.65 10.15
C THR A 171 13.84 5.56 8.87
N GLU A 172 13.30 4.93 7.81
CA GLU A 172 14.04 4.69 6.58
C GLU A 172 13.40 5.32 5.33
N VAL A 173 12.08 5.46 5.29
CA VAL A 173 11.40 6.04 4.13
C VAL A 173 11.18 7.54 4.27
N LEU A 174 10.56 7.99 5.36
CA LEU A 174 10.24 9.41 5.55
C LEU A 174 11.46 10.33 5.46
N PRO A 175 12.64 9.98 6.02
CA PRO A 175 13.83 10.83 5.89
C PRO A 175 14.34 11.01 4.46
N LEU A 176 13.89 10.20 3.51
CA LEU A 176 14.23 10.34 2.09
C LEU A 176 13.18 11.17 1.32
N VAL A 177 12.03 11.42 1.93
CA VAL A 177 10.91 12.17 1.32
C VAL A 177 10.94 13.64 1.74
N GLU A 178 11.51 13.95 2.90
CA GLU A 178 11.68 15.31 3.40
C GLU A 178 12.74 16.08 2.60
#